data_662c3e38993702ff77d31f25d9bcd211
#
_entry.id   662c3e38993702ff77d31f25d9bcd211
#
_cell.length_a   1.000
_cell.length_b   1.000
_cell.length_c   1.000
_cell.angle_alpha   90.00
_cell.angle_beta   90.00
_cell.angle_gamma   90.00
#
_symmetry.space_group_name_H-M   'P 1'
#
loop_
_entity.id
_entity.type
_entity.pdbx_description
1 polymer ?
#
loop_
_entity_poly.entity_id
_entity_poly.type
_entity_poly.pdbx_seq_one_letter_code
_entity_poly.pdbx_strand_id
1 'polypeptide(L)'
;MSEITKLIIELFILSIPFVLISAYIQAKRENKEKEETTQQEEKEIDTESGTATSSEEYPYIKPYLLTKNEWSFYKALKPITDKYRLHILAKVRLADLVSVKSGLSKSEYNKAFAKIKAKHVDFVLANPSNLAIKCAIELDDSSHNDIDRQQRDYFLDKVCETVKLPLIHCKDANGIEDKICETLKINKKTS
;
A
#
# COMPACT_ATOMS: atom_id res chain seq x y z
N MET A 1 17.44 -56.00 4.39
CA MET A 1 17.16 -54.97 5.42
C MET A 1 16.65 -55.72 6.63
N SER A 2 17.23 -55.55 7.79
CA SER A 2 16.79 -56.27 8.98
C SER A 2 15.41 -55.75 9.45
N GLU A 3 14.65 -56.62 10.14
CA GLU A 3 13.33 -56.23 10.69
C GLU A 3 13.47 -55.02 11.64
N ILE A 4 14.60 -54.89 12.33
CA ILE A 4 14.92 -53.76 13.20
C ILE A 4 15.04 -52.43 12.42
N THR A 5 15.65 -52.45 11.23
CA THR A 5 15.76 -51.24 10.39
C THR A 5 14.41 -50.77 9.81
N LYS A 6 13.49 -51.69 9.52
CA LYS A 6 12.13 -51.32 9.12
C LYS A 6 11.36 -50.65 10.27
N LEU A 7 11.45 -51.21 11.46
CA LEU A 7 10.77 -50.67 12.67
C LEU A 7 11.26 -49.25 13.00
N ILE A 8 12.56 -48.99 12.87
CA ILE A 8 13.14 -47.64 13.08
C ILE A 8 12.64 -46.65 12.06
N ILE A 9 12.54 -47.03 10.77
CA ILE A 9 12.04 -46.18 9.71
C ILE A 9 10.56 -45.84 9.92
N GLU A 10 9.73 -46.81 10.32
CA GLU A 10 8.31 -46.58 10.64
C GLU A 10 8.12 -45.64 11.83
N LEU A 11 8.91 -45.78 12.89
CA LEU A 11 8.89 -44.87 14.03
C LEU A 11 9.32 -43.44 13.64
N PHE A 12 10.30 -43.28 12.75
CA PHE A 12 10.72 -41.98 12.25
C PHE A 12 9.62 -41.33 11.39
N ILE A 13 8.97 -42.08 10.49
CA ILE A 13 7.88 -41.57 9.65
C ILE A 13 6.68 -41.14 10.51
N LEU A 14 6.35 -41.85 11.58
CA LEU A 14 5.28 -41.49 12.52
C LEU A 14 5.61 -40.23 13.36
N SER A 15 6.89 -39.94 13.62
CA SER A 15 7.29 -38.79 14.42
C SER A 15 7.32 -37.45 13.64
N ILE A 16 7.51 -37.50 12.32
CA ILE A 16 7.59 -36.29 11.47
C ILE A 16 6.32 -35.44 11.55
N PRO A 17 5.08 -35.97 11.40
CA PRO A 17 3.89 -35.16 11.47
C PRO A 17 3.68 -34.53 12.87
N PHE A 18 4.11 -35.21 13.93
CA PHE A 18 4.00 -34.68 15.28
C PHE A 18 4.92 -33.48 15.52
N VAL A 19 6.16 -33.52 15.00
CA VAL A 19 7.12 -32.41 15.07
C VAL A 19 6.61 -31.22 14.24
N LEU A 20 6.08 -31.45 13.04
CA LEU A 20 5.52 -30.40 12.20
C LEU A 20 4.27 -29.75 12.81
N ILE A 21 3.40 -30.54 13.45
CA ILE A 21 2.22 -30.04 14.14
C ILE A 21 2.63 -29.20 15.36
N SER A 22 3.63 -29.64 16.14
CA SER A 22 4.10 -28.89 17.30
C SER A 22 4.75 -27.57 16.89
N ALA A 23 5.57 -27.55 15.84
CA ALA A 23 6.15 -26.31 15.27
C ALA A 23 5.07 -25.35 14.74
N TYR A 24 4.05 -25.88 14.08
CA TYR A 24 2.92 -25.07 13.60
C TYR A 24 2.12 -24.46 14.76
N ILE A 25 1.86 -25.22 15.83
CA ILE A 25 1.16 -24.72 17.03
C ILE A 25 1.99 -23.65 17.73
N GLN A 26 3.32 -23.83 17.81
CA GLN A 26 4.22 -22.87 18.43
C GLN A 26 4.28 -21.54 17.64
N ALA A 27 4.44 -21.61 16.33
CA ALA A 27 4.38 -20.44 15.46
C ALA A 27 3.03 -19.70 15.53
N LYS A 28 1.92 -20.44 15.69
CA LYS A 28 0.59 -19.86 15.85
C LYS A 28 0.40 -19.18 17.22
N ARG A 29 1.03 -19.70 18.28
CA ARG A 29 1.04 -19.09 19.63
C ARG A 29 1.86 -17.79 19.64
N GLU A 30 3.05 -17.79 19.05
CA GLU A 30 3.90 -16.60 18.95
C GLU A 30 3.23 -15.46 18.16
N ASN A 31 2.51 -15.78 17.09
CA ASN A 31 1.73 -14.80 16.35
C ASN A 31 0.53 -14.27 17.17
N LYS A 32 -0.10 -15.11 17.98
CA LYS A 32 -1.21 -14.69 18.84
C LYS A 32 -0.73 -13.81 20.00
N GLU A 33 0.41 -14.14 20.62
CA GLU A 33 1.02 -13.30 21.67
C GLU A 33 1.46 -11.94 21.13
N LYS A 34 1.98 -11.85 19.89
CA LYS A 34 2.29 -10.57 19.25
C LYS A 34 1.04 -9.74 18.95
N GLU A 35 -0.07 -10.37 18.54
CA GLU A 35 -1.34 -9.68 18.33
C GLU A 35 -1.97 -9.19 19.66
N GLU A 36 -1.85 -9.97 20.74
CA GLU A 36 -2.35 -9.60 22.08
C GLU A 36 -1.50 -8.49 22.71
N THR A 37 -0.17 -8.49 22.52
CA THR A 37 0.73 -7.44 23.01
C THR A 37 0.45 -6.11 22.31
N THR A 38 0.22 -6.13 20.99
CA THR A 38 -0.15 -4.94 20.22
C THR A 38 -1.52 -4.39 20.62
N GLN A 39 -2.47 -5.25 21.02
CA GLN A 39 -3.79 -4.82 21.49
C GLN A 39 -3.78 -4.32 22.94
N GLN A 40 -2.82 -4.75 23.75
CA GLN A 40 -2.62 -4.22 25.10
C GLN A 40 -1.97 -2.84 25.07
N GLU A 41 -0.98 -2.63 24.22
CA GLU A 41 -0.39 -1.29 24.01
C GLU A 41 -1.41 -0.27 23.49
N GLU A 42 -2.33 -0.67 22.59
CA GLU A 42 -3.43 0.22 22.15
C GLU A 42 -4.48 0.51 23.25
N LYS A 43 -4.65 -0.38 24.25
CA LYS A 43 -5.61 -0.18 25.35
C LYS A 43 -5.05 0.63 26.52
N GLU A 44 -3.73 0.63 26.73
CA GLU A 44 -3.10 1.45 27.77
C GLU A 44 -3.08 2.94 27.42
N ILE A 45 -3.17 3.29 26.14
CA ILE A 45 -3.22 4.69 25.68
C ILE A 45 -4.57 5.38 26.01
N ASP A 46 -5.66 4.60 26.19
CA ASP A 46 -7.00 5.17 26.41
C ASP A 46 -7.40 5.36 27.89
N THR A 47 -6.55 5.04 28.87
CA THR A 47 -6.96 5.02 30.29
C THR A 47 -6.25 6.03 31.20
N GLU A 48 -5.30 6.84 30.70
CA GLU A 48 -4.71 7.93 31.49
C GLU A 48 -5.18 9.32 31.06
N SER A 49 -6.45 9.60 31.33
CA SER A 49 -6.95 10.98 31.41
C SER A 49 -7.00 11.41 32.87
N GLY A 50 -5.89 11.94 33.36
CA GLY A 50 -5.78 12.44 34.72
C GLY A 50 -4.52 13.26 34.95
N THR A 51 -4.58 14.59 34.69
CA THR A 51 -3.76 15.67 35.26
C THR A 51 -2.30 15.38 35.61
N ALA A 52 -1.40 15.62 34.64
CA ALA A 52 -0.06 16.14 34.94
C ALA A 52 0.43 16.95 33.74
N THR A 53 0.65 18.23 33.94
CA THR A 53 1.32 19.15 33.00
C THR A 53 2.78 18.79 32.89
N SER A 54 3.11 17.71 32.18
CA SER A 54 4.41 17.51 31.57
C SER A 54 4.22 17.84 30.09
N SER A 55 5.00 18.77 29.57
CA SER A 55 5.08 19.02 28.13
C SER A 55 5.64 17.75 27.50
N GLU A 56 4.77 16.82 27.09
CA GLU A 56 5.17 15.68 26.27
C GLU A 56 5.76 16.24 24.98
N GLU A 57 7.06 16.12 24.85
CA GLU A 57 7.78 16.52 23.65
C GLU A 57 7.50 15.49 22.56
N TYR A 58 6.55 15.80 21.67
CA TYR A 58 6.23 14.94 20.55
C TYR A 58 7.40 14.92 19.55
N PRO A 59 7.99 13.76 19.22
CA PRO A 59 9.20 13.64 18.40
C PRO A 59 8.91 13.80 16.91
N TYR A 60 8.14 14.81 16.51
CA TYR A 60 7.72 15.02 15.13
C TYR A 60 8.28 16.32 14.55
N ILE A 61 8.62 16.26 13.26
CA ILE A 61 9.03 17.43 12.47
C ILE A 61 8.11 17.56 11.25
N LYS A 62 7.99 18.76 10.71
CA LYS A 62 7.25 19.03 9.48
C LYS A 62 8.18 18.87 8.27
N PRO A 63 8.07 17.79 7.48
CA PRO A 63 8.85 17.63 6.25
C PRO A 63 8.21 18.36 5.06
N TYR A 64 8.92 18.39 3.93
CA TYR A 64 8.28 18.67 2.65
C TYR A 64 7.43 17.47 2.21
N LEU A 65 6.24 17.77 1.65
CA LEU A 65 5.31 16.73 1.17
C LEU A 65 5.89 15.94 -0.02
N LEU A 66 6.59 16.64 -0.91
CA LEU A 66 7.15 16.06 -2.12
C LEU A 66 8.69 16.02 -2.04
N THR A 67 9.27 14.95 -2.55
CA THR A 67 10.69 14.86 -2.83
C THR A 67 11.09 15.85 -3.93
N LYS A 68 12.39 16.05 -4.13
CA LYS A 68 12.88 16.96 -5.21
C LYS A 68 12.43 16.50 -6.60
N ASN A 69 12.42 15.19 -6.84
CA ASN A 69 11.99 14.60 -8.10
C ASN A 69 10.49 14.80 -8.32
N GLU A 70 9.67 14.46 -7.36
CA GLU A 70 8.22 14.66 -7.39
C GLU A 70 7.85 16.14 -7.53
N TRP A 71 8.57 17.04 -6.86
CA TRP A 71 8.36 18.48 -7.01
C TRP A 71 8.68 18.97 -8.43
N SER A 72 9.76 18.48 -9.04
CA SER A 72 10.08 18.80 -10.44
C SER A 72 9.01 18.30 -11.39
N PHE A 73 8.53 17.07 -11.16
CA PHE A 73 7.43 16.51 -11.93
C PHE A 73 6.13 17.31 -11.76
N TYR A 74 5.76 17.65 -10.53
CA TYR A 74 4.60 18.49 -10.23
C TYR A 74 4.61 19.82 -10.99
N LYS A 75 5.77 20.51 -11.01
CA LYS A 75 5.92 21.77 -11.74
C LYS A 75 5.68 21.62 -13.26
N ALA A 76 6.10 20.52 -13.84
CA ALA A 76 5.87 20.21 -15.25
C ALA A 76 4.42 19.76 -15.52
N LEU A 77 3.81 19.01 -14.59
CA LEU A 77 2.44 18.53 -14.69
C LEU A 77 1.40 19.65 -14.54
N LYS A 78 1.68 20.65 -13.71
CA LYS A 78 0.73 21.73 -13.38
C LYS A 78 0.18 22.49 -14.59
N PRO A 79 1.00 23.04 -15.53
CA PRO A 79 0.49 23.72 -16.71
C PRO A 79 -0.35 22.81 -17.62
N ILE A 80 0.00 21.51 -17.70
CA ILE A 80 -0.77 20.54 -18.47
C ILE A 80 -2.16 20.37 -17.86
N THR A 81 -2.23 20.15 -16.56
CA THR A 81 -3.51 19.96 -15.86
C THR A 81 -4.39 21.22 -15.91
N ASP A 82 -3.81 22.41 -15.84
CA ASP A 82 -4.55 23.66 -16.01
C ASP A 82 -5.15 23.80 -17.42
N LYS A 83 -4.38 23.44 -18.47
CA LYS A 83 -4.83 23.40 -19.85
C LYS A 83 -6.06 22.52 -20.05
N TYR A 84 -6.12 21.38 -19.34
CA TYR A 84 -7.21 20.40 -19.44
C TYR A 84 -8.26 20.51 -18.34
N ARG A 85 -8.16 21.52 -17.46
CA ARG A 85 -9.05 21.72 -16.31
C ARG A 85 -9.11 20.48 -15.41
N LEU A 86 -7.94 19.98 -15.03
CA LEU A 86 -7.79 18.89 -14.10
C LEU A 86 -7.18 19.40 -12.79
N HIS A 87 -7.59 18.83 -11.68
CA HIS A 87 -7.05 19.12 -10.36
C HIS A 87 -6.00 18.07 -9.98
N ILE A 88 -4.85 18.51 -9.45
CA ILE A 88 -3.80 17.63 -8.97
C ILE A 88 -3.95 17.44 -7.46
N LEU A 89 -4.01 16.20 -7.03
CA LEU A 89 -3.84 15.78 -5.65
C LEU A 89 -2.51 15.02 -5.56
N ALA A 90 -1.72 15.29 -4.51
CA ALA A 90 -0.42 14.66 -4.33
C ALA A 90 -0.42 13.74 -3.09
N LYS A 91 0.33 12.64 -3.14
CA LYS A 91 0.49 11.70 -2.04
C LYS A 91 -0.85 11.19 -1.48
N VAL A 92 -1.73 10.79 -2.39
CA VAL A 92 -3.05 10.29 -2.02
C VAL A 92 -2.94 8.84 -1.56
N ARG A 93 -3.46 8.56 -0.38
CA ARG A 93 -3.46 7.21 0.17
C ARG A 93 -4.34 6.29 -0.69
N LEU A 94 -3.85 5.08 -1.00
CA LEU A 94 -4.60 4.14 -1.83
C LEU A 94 -5.97 3.78 -1.21
N ALA A 95 -6.06 3.72 0.11
CA ALA A 95 -7.32 3.47 0.82
C ALA A 95 -8.36 4.62 0.71
N ASP A 96 -7.95 5.80 0.20
CA ASP A 96 -8.88 6.89 -0.10
C ASP A 96 -9.34 6.87 -1.58
N LEU A 97 -8.67 6.08 -2.42
CA LEU A 97 -9.00 5.88 -3.83
C LEU A 97 -9.85 4.63 -4.07
N VAL A 98 -9.66 3.60 -3.23
CA VAL A 98 -10.34 2.31 -3.36
C VAL A 98 -10.85 1.82 -2.02
N SER A 99 -11.94 1.07 -2.04
CA SER A 99 -12.53 0.47 -0.83
C SER A 99 -12.50 -1.05 -0.92
N VAL A 100 -12.35 -1.70 0.22
CA VAL A 100 -12.55 -3.14 0.31
C VAL A 100 -14.02 -3.45 0.08
N LYS A 101 -14.31 -4.40 -0.81
CA LYS A 101 -15.70 -4.77 -1.13
C LYS A 101 -16.45 -5.33 0.08
N SER A 102 -17.77 -5.14 0.11
CA SER A 102 -18.65 -5.70 1.13
C SER A 102 -18.78 -7.24 1.02
N GLY A 103 -19.30 -7.86 2.08
CA GLY A 103 -19.58 -9.30 2.11
C GLY A 103 -18.39 -10.18 2.55
N LEU A 104 -17.26 -9.60 2.92
CA LEU A 104 -16.14 -10.32 3.49
C LEU A 104 -16.31 -10.50 5.01
N SER A 105 -15.72 -11.57 5.57
CA SER A 105 -15.55 -11.70 7.01
C SER A 105 -14.65 -10.58 7.55
N LYS A 106 -14.75 -10.27 8.85
CA LYS A 106 -13.90 -9.26 9.50
C LYS A 106 -12.40 -9.53 9.29
N SER A 107 -11.98 -10.78 9.37
CA SER A 107 -10.59 -11.19 9.14
C SER A 107 -10.13 -10.91 7.70
N GLU A 108 -10.94 -11.27 6.70
CA GLU A 108 -10.63 -11.02 5.30
C GLU A 108 -10.61 -9.52 4.99
N TYR A 109 -11.58 -8.77 5.53
CA TYR A 109 -11.61 -7.32 5.40
C TYR A 109 -10.33 -6.68 5.95
N ASN A 110 -9.94 -7.02 7.19
CA ASN A 110 -8.74 -6.48 7.83
C ASN A 110 -7.47 -6.82 7.03
N LYS A 111 -7.34 -8.04 6.52
CA LYS A 111 -6.21 -8.45 5.65
C LYS A 111 -6.16 -7.65 4.35
N ALA A 112 -7.32 -7.45 3.71
CA ALA A 112 -7.40 -6.67 2.47
C ALA A 112 -7.10 -5.19 2.73
N PHE A 113 -7.67 -4.60 3.78
CA PHE A 113 -7.46 -3.20 4.16
C PHE A 113 -6.00 -2.92 4.56
N ALA A 114 -5.35 -3.82 5.31
CA ALA A 114 -3.95 -3.70 5.68
C ALA A 114 -3.02 -3.57 4.47
N LYS A 115 -3.36 -4.18 3.33
CA LYS A 115 -2.58 -4.09 2.09
C LYS A 115 -2.64 -2.71 1.43
N ILE A 116 -3.71 -1.95 1.62
CA ILE A 116 -3.92 -0.64 0.97
C ILE A 116 -3.72 0.55 1.91
N LYS A 117 -3.89 0.38 3.24
CA LYS A 117 -3.94 1.49 4.21
C LYS A 117 -2.67 2.35 4.28
N ALA A 118 -1.50 1.76 4.05
CA ALA A 118 -0.20 2.43 4.14
C ALA A 118 0.43 2.73 2.76
N LYS A 119 -0.27 2.45 1.67
CA LYS A 119 0.21 2.74 0.32
C LYS A 119 -0.32 4.08 -0.17
N HIS A 120 0.51 4.80 -0.91
CA HIS A 120 0.17 6.09 -1.51
C HIS A 120 0.46 6.04 -3.00
N VAL A 121 -0.31 6.80 -3.74
CA VAL A 121 -0.06 7.13 -5.15
C VAL A 121 0.55 8.53 -5.19
N ASP A 122 1.55 8.74 -6.04
CA ASP A 122 2.29 10.01 -6.07
C ASP A 122 1.39 11.18 -6.47
N PHE A 123 0.59 11.01 -7.54
CA PHE A 123 -0.35 12.03 -7.99
C PHE A 123 -1.67 11.41 -8.45
N VAL A 124 -2.74 12.14 -8.25
CA VAL A 124 -4.08 11.81 -8.74
C VAL A 124 -4.63 13.01 -9.48
N LEU A 125 -5.17 12.77 -10.66
CA LEU A 125 -5.90 13.78 -11.41
C LEU A 125 -7.40 13.61 -11.17
N ALA A 126 -8.05 14.70 -10.82
CA ALA A 126 -9.47 14.72 -10.47
C ALA A 126 -10.22 15.84 -11.20
N ASN A 127 -11.52 15.72 -11.24
CA ASN A 127 -12.39 16.81 -11.69
C ASN A 127 -12.36 17.95 -10.65
N PRO A 128 -12.11 19.21 -11.04
CA PRO A 128 -11.99 20.32 -10.10
C PRO A 128 -13.31 20.68 -9.38
N SER A 129 -14.46 20.33 -9.96
CA SER A 129 -15.76 20.71 -9.39
C SER A 129 -16.24 19.79 -8.29
N ASN A 130 -15.87 18.49 -8.32
CA ASN A 130 -16.42 17.48 -7.40
C ASN A 130 -15.36 16.45 -6.92
N LEU A 131 -14.10 16.65 -7.29
CA LEU A 131 -12.95 15.78 -7.01
C LEU A 131 -13.15 14.32 -7.48
N ALA A 132 -14.05 14.07 -8.42
CA ALA A 132 -14.18 12.76 -9.03
C ALA A 132 -12.84 12.37 -9.69
N ILE A 133 -12.31 11.21 -9.28
CA ILE A 133 -11.01 10.72 -9.71
C ILE A 133 -11.06 10.36 -11.19
N LYS A 134 -10.06 10.80 -11.96
CA LYS A 134 -9.92 10.55 -13.39
C LYS A 134 -8.83 9.53 -13.69
N CYS A 135 -7.65 9.72 -13.14
CA CYS A 135 -6.55 8.75 -13.21
C CYS A 135 -5.57 8.99 -12.07
N ALA A 136 -4.77 7.97 -11.78
CA ALA A 136 -3.62 8.04 -10.91
C ALA A 136 -2.33 8.08 -11.73
N ILE A 137 -1.25 8.64 -11.17
CA ILE A 137 0.07 8.72 -11.77
C ILE A 137 1.08 8.28 -10.73
N GLU A 138 1.93 7.34 -11.11
CA GLU A 138 3.07 6.86 -10.32
C GLU A 138 4.36 7.27 -11.00
N LEU A 139 5.27 7.88 -10.25
CA LEU A 139 6.57 8.31 -10.73
C LEU A 139 7.60 7.23 -10.42
N ASP A 140 7.93 6.42 -11.43
CA ASP A 140 8.86 5.31 -11.29
C ASP A 140 10.29 5.82 -11.07
N ASP A 141 10.84 5.57 -9.90
CA ASP A 141 12.27 5.82 -9.65
C ASP A 141 13.11 4.64 -10.13
N SER A 142 13.97 4.90 -11.13
CA SER A 142 14.76 3.87 -11.82
C SER A 142 15.93 3.30 -10.99
N SER A 143 16.10 3.70 -9.73
CA SER A 143 17.35 3.49 -9.01
C SER A 143 17.53 2.13 -8.37
N HIS A 144 16.52 1.24 -8.26
CA HIS A 144 16.69 -0.06 -7.61
C HIS A 144 15.78 -1.16 -8.16
N ASN A 145 16.40 -2.27 -8.61
CA ASN A 145 15.78 -3.58 -8.90
C ASN A 145 15.46 -4.32 -7.59
N ASP A 146 14.61 -3.76 -6.73
CA ASP A 146 14.21 -4.40 -5.49
C ASP A 146 12.95 -5.25 -5.75
N ILE A 147 13.00 -6.54 -5.38
CA ILE A 147 11.88 -7.49 -5.52
C ILE A 147 10.65 -6.99 -4.78
N ASP A 148 10.82 -6.37 -3.61
CA ASP A 148 9.72 -5.83 -2.81
C ASP A 148 9.01 -4.68 -3.53
N ARG A 149 9.77 -3.85 -4.29
CA ARG A 149 9.22 -2.76 -5.10
C ARG A 149 8.40 -3.32 -6.27
N GLN A 150 8.91 -4.32 -6.99
CA GLN A 150 8.18 -4.96 -8.09
C GLN A 150 6.86 -5.59 -7.61
N GLN A 151 6.86 -6.21 -6.43
CA GLN A 151 5.64 -6.76 -5.84
C GLN A 151 4.65 -5.66 -5.44
N ARG A 152 5.16 -4.53 -4.93
CA ARG A 152 4.33 -3.37 -4.59
C ARG A 152 3.67 -2.77 -5.82
N ASP A 153 4.44 -2.56 -6.89
CA ASP A 153 3.98 -1.96 -8.13
C ASP A 153 2.98 -2.89 -8.82
N TYR A 154 3.27 -4.18 -8.91
CA TYR A 154 2.33 -5.18 -9.40
C TYR A 154 1.01 -5.20 -8.59
N PHE A 155 1.09 -5.08 -7.26
CA PHE A 155 -0.11 -5.02 -6.42
C PHE A 155 -0.94 -3.77 -6.72
N LEU A 156 -0.30 -2.61 -6.89
CA LEU A 156 -0.96 -1.36 -7.22
C LEU A 156 -1.68 -1.45 -8.56
N ASP A 157 -0.99 -1.97 -9.59
CA ASP A 157 -1.57 -2.22 -10.92
C ASP A 157 -2.84 -3.08 -10.83
N LYS A 158 -2.76 -4.21 -10.11
CA LYS A 158 -3.89 -5.13 -9.96
C LYS A 158 -5.06 -4.52 -9.22
N VAL A 159 -4.82 -3.70 -8.21
CA VAL A 159 -5.88 -2.96 -7.50
C VAL A 159 -6.53 -1.96 -8.44
N CYS A 160 -5.75 -1.14 -9.13
CA CYS A 160 -6.27 -0.13 -10.07
C CYS A 160 -7.05 -0.77 -11.23
N GLU A 161 -6.54 -1.87 -11.81
CA GLU A 161 -7.24 -2.64 -12.83
C GLU A 161 -8.59 -3.15 -12.34
N THR A 162 -8.63 -3.72 -11.13
CA THR A 162 -9.85 -4.29 -10.53
C THR A 162 -10.97 -3.26 -10.37
N VAL A 163 -10.62 -2.03 -9.97
CA VAL A 163 -11.59 -0.94 -9.78
C VAL A 163 -11.74 -0.03 -11.01
N LYS A 164 -11.06 -0.38 -12.11
CA LYS A 164 -11.05 0.39 -13.37
C LYS A 164 -10.56 1.84 -13.16
N LEU A 165 -9.64 2.05 -12.24
CA LEU A 165 -8.94 3.32 -12.07
C LEU A 165 -7.74 3.35 -13.02
N PRO A 166 -7.72 4.23 -14.03
CA PRO A 166 -6.57 4.34 -14.90
C PRO A 166 -5.32 4.73 -14.11
N LEU A 167 -4.21 4.01 -14.33
CA LEU A 167 -2.92 4.27 -13.70
C LEU A 167 -1.88 4.53 -14.79
N ILE A 168 -1.17 5.63 -14.67
CA ILE A 168 -0.11 6.06 -15.56
C ILE A 168 1.23 5.90 -14.85
N HIS A 169 2.10 5.05 -15.39
CA HIS A 169 3.49 4.97 -14.98
C HIS A 169 4.38 5.87 -15.83
N CYS A 170 5.26 6.64 -15.18
CA CYS A 170 6.23 7.49 -15.87
C CYS A 170 7.50 7.66 -15.02
N LYS A 171 8.64 7.84 -15.71
CA LYS A 171 9.93 8.11 -15.05
C LYS A 171 10.17 9.61 -14.84
N ASP A 172 9.59 10.40 -15.70
CA ASP A 172 9.70 11.85 -15.72
C ASP A 172 8.48 12.48 -16.43
N ALA A 173 8.50 13.78 -16.65
CA ALA A 173 7.39 14.51 -17.29
C ALA A 173 7.40 14.43 -18.83
N ASN A 174 8.36 13.75 -19.45
CA ASN A 174 8.43 13.67 -20.91
C ASN A 174 7.23 12.85 -21.44
N GLY A 175 6.48 13.44 -22.37
CA GLY A 175 5.30 12.79 -22.97
C GLY A 175 4.12 12.60 -22.02
N ILE A 176 4.15 13.15 -20.81
CA ILE A 176 3.05 12.96 -19.83
C ILE A 176 1.73 13.57 -20.34
N GLU A 177 1.77 14.66 -21.11
CA GLU A 177 0.57 15.23 -21.72
C GLU A 177 -0.10 14.24 -22.67
N ASP A 178 0.66 13.55 -23.52
CA ASP A 178 0.14 12.55 -24.46
C ASP A 178 -0.45 11.35 -23.70
N LYS A 179 0.25 10.85 -22.70
CA LYS A 179 -0.27 9.77 -21.83
C LYS A 179 -1.59 10.14 -21.15
N ILE A 180 -1.70 11.37 -20.64
CA ILE A 180 -2.94 11.87 -20.01
C ILE A 180 -4.06 11.93 -21.05
N CYS A 181 -3.81 12.50 -22.22
CA CYS A 181 -4.80 12.63 -23.29
C CYS A 181 -5.30 11.27 -23.76
N GLU A 182 -4.40 10.32 -23.97
CA GLU A 182 -4.74 8.94 -24.36
C GLU A 182 -5.55 8.23 -23.28
N THR A 183 -5.07 8.27 -22.03
CA THR A 183 -5.69 7.60 -20.88
C THR A 183 -7.11 8.13 -20.62
N LEU A 184 -7.30 9.43 -20.69
CA LEU A 184 -8.58 10.08 -20.43
C LEU A 184 -9.44 10.23 -21.69
N LYS A 185 -8.95 9.79 -22.86
CA LYS A 185 -9.63 9.91 -24.17
C LYS A 185 -10.06 11.34 -24.49
N ILE A 186 -9.17 12.30 -24.24
CA ILE A 186 -9.39 13.73 -24.52
C ILE A 186 -8.49 14.17 -25.66
N ASN A 187 -9.02 15.06 -26.49
CA ASN A 187 -8.25 15.60 -27.62
C ASN A 187 -7.12 16.52 -27.11
N LYS A 188 -5.91 16.31 -27.66
CA LYS A 188 -4.79 17.20 -27.38
C LYS A 188 -5.09 18.59 -27.89
N LYS A 189 -5.08 19.59 -27.00
CA LYS A 189 -5.26 20.99 -27.38
C LYS A 189 -3.97 21.47 -28.00
N THR A 190 -4.06 21.97 -29.24
CA THR A 190 -2.99 22.74 -29.89
C THR A 190 -2.77 24.05 -29.13
N SER A 191 -1.53 24.37 -28.87
CA SER A 191 -1.13 25.64 -28.23
C SER A 191 -1.31 26.79 -29.19
#